data_600a99eb52316e0d8cfc8a549406f67b
#
_entry.id   600a99eb52316e0d8cfc8a549406f67b
#
_cell.length_a   1.000
_cell.length_b   1.000
_cell.length_c   1.000
_cell.angle_alpha   90.00
_cell.angle_beta   90.00
_cell.angle_gamma   90.00
#
_symmetry.space_group_name_H-M   'P 1'
#
loop_
_entity.id
_entity.type
_entity.pdbx_description
1 polymer ?
#
loop_
_entity_poly.entity_id
_entity_poly.type
_entity_poly.pdbx_seq_one_letter_code
_entity_poly.pdbx_strand_id
1 'polypeptide(L)'
;MQEEIKRKLKLGNSCYYSVQNPFFFHSFSLLSKKFKIKIYRTIILPVVLYGCETWSLTLREERRLRVFENKVLRRAFGPKRDEVTGEWRKLLNEGLSDLYSLPNIVRVVKSRRMRWAGHVALMGQGRGVYRVLIGKPEGKRQLGRPRRR
;
A
#
# COMPACT_ATOMS: atom_id res chain seq x y z
N MET A 1 -1.15 0.35 -15.52
CA MET A 1 -0.63 0.05 -14.17
C MET A 1 -0.44 1.29 -13.30
N GLN A 2 0.31 2.32 -13.71
CA GLN A 2 0.44 3.56 -12.90
C GLN A 2 -0.88 4.22 -12.53
N GLU A 3 -1.82 4.27 -13.47
CA GLU A 3 -3.15 4.85 -13.23
C GLU A 3 -3.99 3.97 -12.30
N GLU A 4 -3.82 2.67 -12.37
CA GLU A 4 -4.49 1.74 -11.44
C GLU A 4 -4.04 1.97 -10.01
N ILE A 5 -2.73 2.05 -9.77
CA ILE A 5 -2.18 2.32 -8.43
C ILE A 5 -2.67 3.67 -7.92
N LYS A 6 -2.65 4.72 -8.76
CA LYS A 6 -3.21 6.03 -8.38
C LYS A 6 -4.69 5.94 -8.00
N ARG A 7 -5.49 5.21 -8.79
CA ARG A 7 -6.91 4.98 -8.52
C ARG A 7 -7.12 4.25 -7.20
N LYS A 8 -6.35 3.20 -6.94
CA LYS A 8 -6.41 2.45 -5.68
C LYS A 8 -6.02 3.30 -4.47
N LEU A 9 -4.98 4.12 -4.59
CA LEU A 9 -4.59 5.05 -3.53
C LEU A 9 -5.66 6.13 -3.30
N LYS A 10 -6.32 6.62 -4.36
CA LYS A 10 -7.45 7.55 -4.24
C LYS A 10 -8.65 6.90 -3.54
N LEU A 11 -8.99 5.68 -3.91
CA LEU A 11 -10.05 4.90 -3.24
C LEU A 11 -9.70 4.64 -1.77
N GLY A 12 -8.48 4.23 -1.46
CA GLY A 12 -8.03 4.05 -0.07
C GLY A 12 -8.12 5.33 0.75
N ASN A 13 -7.76 6.49 0.17
CA ASN A 13 -7.97 7.79 0.81
C ASN A 13 -9.46 8.08 1.02
N SER A 14 -10.31 7.86 0.01
CA SER A 14 -11.76 8.08 0.12
C SER A 14 -12.37 7.20 1.21
N CYS A 15 -12.02 5.92 1.25
CA CYS A 15 -12.44 5.01 2.32
C CYS A 15 -11.99 5.52 3.70
N TYR A 16 -10.73 5.99 3.80
CA TYR A 16 -10.22 6.55 5.05
C TYR A 16 -11.03 7.77 5.49
N TYR A 17 -11.34 8.69 4.58
CA TYR A 17 -12.17 9.86 4.88
C TYR A 17 -13.63 9.50 5.16
N SER A 18 -14.20 8.49 4.50
CA SER A 18 -15.56 8.03 4.80
C SER A 18 -15.68 7.46 6.21
N VAL A 19 -14.67 6.74 6.67
CA VAL A 19 -14.61 6.25 8.07
C VAL A 19 -14.42 7.40 9.07
N GLN A 20 -13.87 8.53 8.63
CA GLN A 20 -13.68 9.74 9.44
C GLN A 20 -14.84 10.74 9.33
N ASN A 21 -15.91 10.47 8.56
CA ASN A 21 -17.01 11.39 8.31
C ASN A 21 -17.65 11.91 9.62
N PRO A 22 -18.21 13.14 9.66
CA PRO A 22 -18.52 13.90 10.89
C PRO A 22 -19.45 13.19 11.87
N PHE A 23 -20.29 12.26 11.44
CA PHE A 23 -21.07 11.40 12.33
C PHE A 23 -20.20 10.46 13.18
N PHE A 24 -19.01 10.07 12.68
CA PHE A 24 -18.03 9.22 13.39
C PHE A 24 -16.86 10.02 13.98
N PHE A 25 -16.74 11.32 13.69
CA PHE A 25 -15.55 12.11 13.99
C PHE A 25 -15.24 12.20 15.49
N HIS A 26 -16.27 12.37 16.31
CA HIS A 26 -16.11 12.35 17.77
C HIS A 26 -15.70 10.96 18.28
N SER A 27 -16.28 9.92 17.70
CA SER A 27 -15.97 8.53 18.08
C SER A 27 -14.58 8.10 17.60
N PHE A 28 -14.13 8.53 16.41
CA PHE A 28 -12.84 8.11 15.86
C PHE A 28 -11.65 8.72 16.60
N SER A 29 -11.74 9.97 17.08
CA SER A 29 -10.69 10.60 17.90
C SER A 29 -10.54 9.90 19.25
N LEU A 30 -11.66 9.41 19.82
CA LEU A 30 -11.71 8.69 21.09
C LEU A 30 -11.31 7.21 20.97
N LEU A 31 -11.30 6.66 19.75
CA LEU A 31 -10.91 5.27 19.53
C LEU A 31 -9.45 5.04 19.93
N SER A 32 -9.23 3.93 20.64
CA SER A 32 -7.88 3.52 21.00
C SER A 32 -7.02 3.28 19.75
N LYS A 33 -5.70 3.45 19.89
CA LYS A 33 -4.72 3.22 18.80
C LYS A 33 -4.87 1.83 18.18
N LYS A 34 -5.17 0.81 19.01
CA LYS A 34 -5.40 -0.57 18.55
C LYS A 34 -6.58 -0.69 17.58
N PHE A 35 -7.70 -0.02 17.87
CA PHE A 35 -8.87 -0.01 16.99
C PHE A 35 -8.60 0.73 15.67
N LYS A 36 -7.89 1.86 15.71
CA LYS A 36 -7.50 2.60 14.48
C LYS A 36 -6.65 1.73 13.55
N ILE A 37 -5.70 0.97 14.10
CA ILE A 37 -4.90 0.02 13.34
C ILE A 37 -5.77 -1.11 12.79
N LYS A 38 -6.71 -1.62 13.58
CA LYS A 38 -7.63 -2.67 13.12
C LYS A 38 -8.46 -2.19 11.93
N ILE A 39 -9.01 -0.98 11.98
CA ILE A 39 -9.74 -0.37 10.85
C ILE A 39 -8.84 -0.24 9.62
N TYR A 40 -7.64 0.26 9.78
CA TYR A 40 -6.68 0.34 8.68
C TYR A 40 -6.44 -1.02 8.01
N ARG A 41 -6.23 -2.07 8.80
CA ARG A 41 -5.96 -3.42 8.30
C ARG A 41 -7.15 -4.11 7.66
N THR A 42 -8.35 -3.92 8.22
CA THR A 42 -9.55 -4.63 7.78
C THR A 42 -10.31 -3.93 6.67
N ILE A 43 -10.22 -2.62 6.58
CA ILE A 43 -10.99 -1.83 5.61
C ILE A 43 -10.06 -1.19 4.57
N ILE A 44 -9.10 -0.39 4.99
CA ILE A 44 -8.33 0.45 4.07
C ILE A 44 -7.31 -0.36 3.28
N LEU A 45 -6.54 -1.19 3.96
CA LEU A 45 -5.48 -1.97 3.35
C LEU A 45 -5.99 -2.95 2.28
N PRO A 46 -7.09 -3.72 2.49
CA PRO A 46 -7.65 -4.59 1.47
C PRO A 46 -8.11 -3.84 0.21
N VAL A 47 -8.73 -2.66 0.36
CA VAL A 47 -9.16 -1.84 -0.78
C VAL A 47 -7.96 -1.41 -1.64
N VAL A 48 -6.86 -1.01 -1.02
CA VAL A 48 -5.65 -0.61 -1.73
C VAL A 48 -4.96 -1.82 -2.36
N LEU A 49 -4.89 -2.94 -1.64
CA LEU A 49 -4.15 -4.14 -2.05
C LEU A 49 -4.94 -5.08 -2.96
N TYR A 50 -6.19 -4.79 -3.27
CA TYR A 50 -6.97 -5.62 -4.19
C TYR A 50 -6.35 -5.63 -5.59
N GLY A 51 -5.98 -6.82 -6.07
CA GLY A 51 -5.34 -7.01 -7.37
C GLY A 51 -3.84 -6.64 -7.41
N CYS A 52 -3.20 -6.44 -6.26
CA CYS A 52 -1.78 -6.05 -6.19
C CYS A 52 -0.81 -7.17 -6.63
N GLU A 53 -1.28 -8.38 -6.79
CA GLU A 53 -0.51 -9.54 -7.25
C GLU A 53 0.04 -9.34 -8.65
N THR A 54 -0.72 -8.63 -9.49
CA THR A 54 -0.35 -8.31 -10.89
C THR A 54 0.53 -7.06 -11.02
N TRP A 55 0.79 -6.33 -9.93
CA TRP A 55 1.52 -5.08 -10.01
C TRP A 55 3.02 -5.29 -10.18
N SER A 56 3.59 -4.69 -11.22
CA SER A 56 5.03 -4.54 -11.39
C SER A 56 5.44 -3.15 -10.87
N LEU A 57 5.83 -3.08 -9.60
CA LEU A 57 6.13 -1.82 -8.92
C LEU A 57 7.44 -1.21 -9.43
N THR A 58 7.37 0.04 -9.85
CA THR A 58 8.53 0.90 -10.05
C THR A 58 8.93 1.56 -8.71
N LEU A 59 10.16 2.03 -8.59
CA LEU A 59 10.62 2.76 -7.40
C LEU A 59 9.73 3.97 -7.05
N ARG A 60 9.18 4.64 -8.06
CA ARG A 60 8.25 5.76 -7.88
C ARG A 60 6.94 5.32 -7.25
N GLU A 61 6.42 4.18 -7.64
CA GLU A 61 5.18 3.60 -7.11
C GLU A 61 5.38 3.06 -5.69
N GLU A 62 6.51 2.42 -5.41
CA GLU A 62 6.88 2.02 -4.05
C GLU A 62 6.91 3.23 -3.10
N ARG A 63 7.52 4.35 -3.54
CA ARG A 63 7.54 5.59 -2.75
C ARG A 63 6.13 6.12 -2.49
N ARG A 64 5.24 6.11 -3.49
CA ARG A 64 3.84 6.54 -3.34
C ARG A 64 3.08 5.68 -2.33
N LEU A 65 3.26 4.36 -2.38
CA LEU A 65 2.64 3.44 -1.43
C LEU A 65 3.14 3.69 0.00
N ARG A 66 4.44 3.90 0.19
CA ARG A 66 5.02 4.24 1.50
C ARG A 66 4.52 5.58 2.03
N VAL A 67 4.44 6.60 1.16
CA VAL A 67 3.91 7.92 1.55
C VAL A 67 2.45 7.81 1.97
N PHE A 68 1.65 7.04 1.24
CA PHE A 68 0.25 6.78 1.60
C PHE A 68 0.15 6.11 2.98
N GLU A 69 0.87 5.01 3.19
CA GLU A 69 0.90 4.30 4.46
C GLU A 69 1.28 5.20 5.63
N ASN A 70 2.40 5.91 5.51
CA ASN A 70 2.88 6.84 6.53
C ASN A 70 1.87 7.96 6.82
N LYS A 71 1.18 8.48 5.78
CA LYS A 71 0.14 9.50 5.94
C LYS A 71 -1.04 8.98 6.75
N VAL A 72 -1.51 7.79 6.46
CA VAL A 72 -2.62 7.15 7.19
C VAL A 72 -2.21 6.84 8.63
N LEU A 73 -1.03 6.26 8.83
CA LEU A 73 -0.52 5.91 10.16
C LEU A 73 -0.30 7.15 11.04
N ARG A 74 0.29 8.23 10.49
CA ARG A 74 0.44 9.50 11.25
C ARG A 74 -0.89 10.06 11.71
N ARG A 75 -1.93 9.96 10.89
CA ARG A 75 -3.28 10.39 11.28
C ARG A 75 -3.91 9.46 12.32
N ALA A 76 -3.64 8.15 12.23
CA ALA A 76 -4.16 7.17 13.17
C ALA A 76 -3.52 7.31 14.56
N PHE A 77 -2.19 7.49 14.61
CA PHE A 77 -1.46 7.60 15.87
C PHE A 77 -1.47 9.02 16.46
N GLY A 78 -1.56 10.05 15.60
CA GLY A 78 -1.42 11.43 16.00
C GLY A 78 0.02 11.82 16.39
N PRO A 79 0.23 13.02 16.90
CA PRO A 79 1.50 13.43 17.47
C PRO A 79 1.79 12.67 18.77
N LYS A 80 3.07 12.46 19.09
CA LYS A 80 3.53 11.90 20.36
C LYS A 80 4.06 13.04 21.22
N ARG A 81 3.72 13.05 22.50
CA ARG A 81 4.33 13.96 23.48
C ARG A 81 5.72 13.43 23.82
N ASP A 82 6.71 14.28 23.74
CA ASP A 82 8.06 13.95 24.16
C ASP A 82 8.11 13.90 25.69
N GLU A 83 8.66 12.85 26.25
CA GLU A 83 8.72 12.62 27.70
C GLU A 83 9.71 13.56 28.38
N VAL A 84 10.73 14.05 27.64
CA VAL A 84 11.79 14.90 28.18
C VAL A 84 11.43 16.38 28.09
N THR A 85 10.95 16.82 26.90
CA THR A 85 10.65 18.24 26.65
C THR A 85 9.19 18.61 26.91
N GLY A 86 8.30 17.61 27.03
CA GLY A 86 6.87 17.83 27.18
C GLY A 86 6.16 18.34 25.91
N GLU A 87 6.89 18.57 24.83
CA GLU A 87 6.36 19.10 23.58
C GLU A 87 5.71 18.03 22.69
N TRP A 88 4.74 18.44 21.87
CA TRP A 88 4.09 17.57 20.90
C TRP A 88 4.93 17.47 19.62
N ARG A 89 5.48 16.30 19.33
CA ARG A 89 6.27 16.03 18.12
C ARG A 89 5.49 15.19 17.12
N LYS A 90 5.66 15.51 15.83
CA LYS A 90 5.23 14.62 14.76
C LYS A 90 6.06 13.35 14.79
N LEU A 91 5.39 12.19 14.67
CA LEU A 91 6.08 10.91 14.55
C LEU A 91 6.94 10.86 13.28
N LEU A 92 8.21 10.54 13.45
CA LEU A 92 9.12 10.20 12.36
C LEU A 92 8.74 8.83 11.77
N ASN A 93 9.25 8.52 10.57
CA ASN A 93 8.92 7.27 9.89
C ASN A 93 9.38 6.04 10.67
N GLU A 94 10.51 6.11 11.34
CA GLU A 94 11.05 5.06 12.20
C GLU A 94 10.10 4.78 13.37
N GLY A 95 9.72 5.80 14.12
CA GLY A 95 8.75 5.65 15.21
C GLY A 95 7.36 5.18 14.78
N LEU A 96 6.96 5.44 13.52
CA LEU A 96 5.74 4.85 12.96
C LEU A 96 5.89 3.34 12.73
N SER A 97 7.05 2.93 12.22
CA SER A 97 7.36 1.51 11.97
C SER A 97 7.38 0.72 13.27
N ASP A 98 7.96 1.27 14.32
CA ASP A 98 8.02 0.64 15.65
C ASP A 98 6.63 0.50 16.28
N LEU A 99 5.82 1.55 16.19
CA LEU A 99 4.44 1.53 16.69
C LEU A 99 3.52 0.59 15.91
N TYR A 100 3.77 0.43 14.61
CA TYR A 100 2.93 -0.39 13.74
C TYR A 100 3.31 -1.86 13.78
N SER A 101 4.60 -2.19 14.03
CA SER A 101 5.17 -3.55 14.19
C SER A 101 4.81 -4.56 13.08
N LEU A 102 4.35 -4.11 11.93
CA LEU A 102 3.85 -4.94 10.84
C LEU A 102 4.64 -4.68 9.55
N PRO A 103 4.66 -5.67 8.64
CA PRO A 103 5.31 -5.48 7.35
C PRO A 103 4.69 -4.28 6.61
N ASN A 104 5.54 -3.41 6.08
CA ASN A 104 5.07 -2.27 5.30
C ASN A 104 4.33 -2.73 4.03
N ILE A 105 3.48 -1.86 3.48
CA ILE A 105 2.61 -2.15 2.33
C ILE A 105 3.38 -2.70 1.13
N VAL A 106 4.59 -2.20 0.85
CA VAL A 106 5.43 -2.68 -0.25
C VAL A 106 5.87 -4.14 -0.05
N ARG A 107 6.23 -4.50 1.19
CA ARG A 107 6.60 -5.86 1.54
C ARG A 107 5.42 -6.82 1.39
N VAL A 108 4.22 -6.38 1.77
CA VAL A 108 2.99 -7.16 1.58
C VAL A 108 2.72 -7.39 0.09
N VAL A 109 2.84 -6.36 -0.75
CA VAL A 109 2.67 -6.49 -2.21
C VAL A 109 3.69 -7.49 -2.77
N LYS A 110 4.97 -7.35 -2.43
CA LYS A 110 6.02 -8.28 -2.89
C LYS A 110 5.75 -9.72 -2.46
N SER A 111 5.34 -9.92 -1.21
CA SER A 111 4.98 -11.25 -0.70
C SER A 111 3.79 -11.87 -1.44
N ARG A 112 2.74 -11.10 -1.70
CA ARG A 112 1.56 -11.58 -2.45
C ARG A 112 1.93 -11.94 -3.89
N ARG A 113 2.75 -11.13 -4.56
CA ARG A 113 3.26 -11.43 -5.91
C ARG A 113 4.05 -12.74 -5.95
N MET A 114 4.96 -12.94 -5.01
CA MET A 114 5.74 -14.19 -4.93
C MET A 114 4.85 -15.40 -4.72
N ARG A 115 3.85 -15.29 -3.85
CA ARG A 115 2.86 -16.34 -3.61
C ARG A 115 2.05 -16.63 -4.88
N TRP A 116 1.55 -15.60 -5.55
CA TRP A 116 0.84 -15.74 -6.81
C TRP A 116 1.70 -16.42 -7.88
N ALA A 117 2.96 -15.97 -8.05
CA ALA A 117 3.90 -16.57 -8.98
C ALA A 117 4.13 -18.07 -8.70
N GLY A 118 4.25 -18.44 -7.44
CA GLY A 118 4.35 -19.86 -7.03
C GLY A 118 3.11 -20.68 -7.43
N HIS A 119 1.91 -20.15 -7.20
CA HIS A 119 0.67 -20.82 -7.64
C HIS A 119 0.60 -20.97 -9.15
N VAL A 120 0.97 -19.94 -9.91
CA VAL A 120 0.97 -19.97 -11.37
C VAL A 120 1.98 -20.99 -11.89
N ALA A 121 3.16 -21.09 -11.29
CA ALA A 121 4.17 -22.08 -11.66
C ALA A 121 3.66 -23.53 -11.47
N LEU A 122 2.86 -23.78 -10.44
CA LEU A 122 2.26 -25.09 -10.18
C LEU A 122 1.09 -25.44 -11.13
N MET A 123 0.50 -24.45 -11.82
CA MET A 123 -0.64 -24.69 -12.73
C MET A 123 -0.25 -25.35 -14.06
N GLY A 124 1.04 -25.41 -14.39
CA GLY A 124 1.55 -26.01 -15.63
C GLY A 124 1.40 -25.15 -16.88
N GLN A 125 2.07 -25.56 -17.95
CA GLN A 125 2.22 -24.77 -19.19
C GLN A 125 0.92 -24.58 -20.00
N GLY A 126 -0.08 -25.41 -19.79
CA GLY A 126 -1.33 -25.39 -20.56
C GLY A 126 -2.23 -24.17 -20.27
N ARG A 127 -1.98 -23.42 -19.21
CA ARG A 127 -2.81 -22.26 -18.82
C ARG A 127 -2.22 -20.93 -19.27
N GLY A 128 -3.09 -20.06 -19.82
CA GLY A 128 -2.67 -18.72 -20.30
C GLY A 128 -1.97 -17.87 -19.26
N VAL A 129 -2.28 -18.06 -17.97
CA VAL A 129 -1.63 -17.34 -16.86
C VAL A 129 -0.13 -17.70 -16.76
N TYR A 130 0.25 -18.95 -17.04
CA TYR A 130 1.64 -19.39 -17.06
C TYR A 130 2.44 -18.66 -18.17
N ARG A 131 1.82 -18.45 -19.35
CA ARG A 131 2.42 -17.66 -20.44
C ARG A 131 2.70 -16.23 -20.03
N VAL A 132 1.84 -15.60 -19.22
CA VAL A 132 2.06 -14.24 -18.70
C VAL A 132 3.27 -14.20 -17.75
N LEU A 133 3.50 -15.27 -16.99
CA LEU A 133 4.62 -15.33 -16.04
C LEU A 133 5.97 -15.57 -16.74
N ILE A 134 6.04 -16.49 -17.71
CA ILE A 134 7.30 -16.97 -18.32
C ILE A 134 7.38 -16.59 -19.79
N GLY A 135 6.26 -16.34 -20.47
CA GLY A 135 6.19 -16.06 -21.89
C GLY A 135 6.93 -14.79 -22.28
N LYS A 136 7.59 -14.85 -23.43
CA LYS A 136 8.06 -13.64 -24.10
C LYS A 136 6.87 -12.97 -24.77
N PRO A 137 6.77 -11.63 -24.76
CA PRO A 137 5.71 -10.94 -25.50
C PRO A 137 5.81 -11.29 -26.99
N GLU A 138 4.67 -11.77 -27.53
CA GLU A 138 4.54 -12.01 -28.97
C GLU A 138 4.48 -10.64 -29.67
N GLY A 139 5.41 -10.37 -30.56
CA GLY A 139 5.46 -9.14 -31.34
C GLY A 139 6.84 -8.46 -31.36
N LYS A 140 6.98 -7.47 -32.25
CA LYS A 140 8.20 -6.66 -32.32
C LYS A 140 8.43 -5.93 -31.00
N ARG A 141 9.63 -6.08 -30.43
CA ARG A 141 10.07 -5.32 -29.27
C ARG A 141 9.84 -3.83 -29.55
N GLN A 142 9.08 -3.15 -28.71
CA GLN A 142 8.91 -1.71 -28.84
C GLN A 142 10.30 -1.06 -28.87
N LEU A 143 10.54 -0.27 -29.88
CA LEU A 143 11.76 0.54 -29.99
C LEU A 143 11.93 1.34 -28.72
N GLY A 144 13.13 1.31 -28.15
CA GLY A 144 13.42 2.03 -26.92
C GLY A 144 13.05 3.51 -27.03
N ARG A 145 12.96 4.17 -25.89
CA ARG A 145 12.61 5.60 -25.80
C ARG A 145 13.37 6.41 -26.83
N PRO A 146 12.70 7.23 -27.68
CA PRO A 146 13.38 8.09 -28.65
C PRO A 146 14.41 8.96 -27.94
N ARG A 147 15.65 8.97 -28.42
CA ARG A 147 16.66 9.90 -27.91
C ARG A 147 16.15 11.33 -28.17
N ARG A 148 16.01 12.11 -27.10
CA ARG A 148 15.81 13.56 -27.27
C ARG A 148 17.04 14.11 -27.99
N ARG A 149 16.82 14.75 -29.15
CA ARG A 149 17.80 15.63 -29.77
C ARG A 149 17.92 16.90 -28.95
#